data_c1aab9f86b206596836d7e786f0b1e6b
#
_entry.id   c1aab9f86b206596836d7e786f0b1e6b
#
_cell.length_a   1.000
_cell.length_b   1.000
_cell.length_c   1.000
_cell.angle_alpha   90.00
_cell.angle_beta   90.00
_cell.angle_gamma   90.00
#
_symmetry.space_group_name_H-M   'P 1'
#
loop_
_entity.id
_entity.type
_entity.pdbx_description
1 polymer ?
#
loop_
_entity_poly.entity_id
_entity_poly.type
_entity_poly.pdbx_seq_one_letter_code
_entity_poly.pdbx_strand_id
1 'polypeptide(L)'
;MKHVLIIYTGGTIGMTRTDNGYAPRSGYFRAALDAISDLHSSEMPAWDFMELSPLLDSSNMTVHEWNRIAELIAQQYDSYDGFVVLHGTDTMAYTASALSFMLSGLDKPVVLTGSQIPLCEIRSDGRDNLITALLIAGEGVVREVCLYFGGKLLRGNRATKYSADGLIAFVSPNYPILAEAGISIRYNESALLPGQKGGLKLQTLDPVPIGVIKVFPGIQFSLFESIMTEKLRGIVIETFGAGNIPGDGDALLPIIRKAFQNGTVLTVCSQCPQGAVSLGAYETSSALKKAGAVSGLDMTTEAAVAKLYYLFSLNLGKEGIKRAMEQDLRGEITVL
;
A
#
# COMPACT_ATOMS: atom_id res chain seq x y z
N MET A 1 10.53 -18.27 22.57
CA MET A 1 11.18 -17.41 21.55
C MET A 1 10.11 -17.03 20.58
N LYS A 2 10.04 -15.79 20.13
CA LYS A 2 9.09 -15.34 19.12
C LYS A 2 9.42 -15.97 17.76
N HIS A 3 8.40 -16.25 16.95
CA HIS A 3 8.54 -16.95 15.68
C HIS A 3 7.89 -16.14 14.56
N VAL A 4 8.64 -15.79 13.53
CA VAL A 4 8.24 -14.91 12.42
C VAL A 4 8.26 -15.67 11.11
N LEU A 5 7.24 -15.49 10.27
CA LEU A 5 7.24 -16.02 8.92
C LEU A 5 7.73 -14.96 7.93
N ILE A 6 8.77 -15.31 7.18
CA ILE A 6 9.23 -14.54 6.02
C ILE A 6 8.49 -15.05 4.78
N ILE A 7 7.74 -14.17 4.12
CA ILE A 7 7.06 -14.44 2.85
C ILE A 7 7.81 -13.70 1.75
N TYR A 8 8.44 -14.45 0.85
CA TYR A 8 9.20 -13.88 -0.26
C TYR A 8 8.37 -13.89 -1.54
N THR A 9 8.03 -12.71 -2.04
CA THR A 9 7.23 -12.54 -3.26
C THR A 9 8.08 -12.30 -4.50
N GLY A 10 9.37 -12.02 -4.33
CA GLY A 10 10.29 -11.57 -5.37
C GLY A 10 10.87 -10.17 -5.05
N GLY A 11 11.13 -9.41 -6.10
CA GLY A 11 11.69 -8.05 -5.98
C GLY A 11 13.21 -8.02 -5.88
N THR A 12 13.74 -6.80 -5.92
CA THR A 12 15.18 -6.50 -6.03
C THR A 12 16.03 -7.19 -4.98
N ILE A 13 15.54 -7.33 -3.75
CA ILE A 13 16.29 -7.89 -2.63
C ILE A 13 16.86 -9.30 -2.92
N GLY A 14 16.11 -10.13 -3.64
CA GLY A 14 16.51 -11.51 -3.99
C GLY A 14 16.96 -11.69 -5.43
N MET A 15 17.13 -10.61 -6.19
CA MET A 15 17.63 -10.70 -7.56
C MET A 15 19.12 -11.02 -7.59
N THR A 16 19.52 -11.72 -8.64
CA THR A 16 20.92 -12.01 -8.95
C THR A 16 21.27 -11.44 -10.32
N ARG A 17 22.57 -11.20 -10.54
CA ARG A 17 23.07 -10.71 -11.82
C ARG A 17 22.94 -11.79 -12.88
N THR A 18 22.39 -11.44 -14.03
CA THR A 18 22.31 -12.26 -15.25
C THR A 18 22.91 -11.49 -16.43
N ASP A 19 23.06 -12.12 -17.58
CA ASP A 19 23.56 -11.47 -18.79
C ASP A 19 22.64 -10.31 -19.27
N ASN A 20 21.37 -10.35 -18.89
CA ASN A 20 20.36 -9.34 -19.28
C ASN A 20 19.99 -8.37 -18.13
N GLY A 21 20.79 -8.30 -17.06
CA GLY A 21 20.52 -7.47 -15.87
C GLY A 21 20.14 -8.29 -14.66
N TYR A 22 19.53 -7.66 -13.66
CA TYR A 22 19.08 -8.37 -12.45
C TYR A 22 17.76 -9.08 -12.68
N ALA A 23 17.66 -10.33 -12.20
CA ALA A 23 16.43 -11.11 -12.26
C ALA A 23 16.24 -11.97 -10.98
N PRO A 24 14.99 -12.22 -10.54
CA PRO A 24 14.72 -13.11 -9.45
C PRO A 24 15.07 -14.56 -9.85
N ARG A 25 15.65 -15.31 -8.91
CA ARG A 25 15.99 -16.72 -9.10
C ARG A 25 15.34 -17.56 -8.00
N SER A 26 14.41 -18.44 -8.40
CA SER A 26 13.74 -19.33 -7.46
C SER A 26 14.72 -20.28 -6.75
N GLY A 27 14.46 -20.50 -5.46
CA GLY A 27 15.28 -21.38 -4.59
C GLY A 27 16.63 -20.79 -4.17
N TYR A 28 17.06 -19.68 -4.75
CA TYR A 28 18.35 -19.04 -4.42
C TYR A 28 18.30 -18.27 -3.10
N PHE A 29 17.21 -17.57 -2.85
CA PHE A 29 17.16 -16.56 -1.80
C PHE A 29 17.21 -17.18 -0.39
N ARG A 30 16.67 -18.37 -0.19
CA ARG A 30 16.78 -19.09 1.09
C ARG A 30 18.24 -19.33 1.48
N ALA A 31 19.07 -19.81 0.55
CA ALA A 31 20.48 -20.02 0.82
C ALA A 31 21.23 -18.71 1.11
N ALA A 32 20.83 -17.61 0.46
CA ALA A 32 21.38 -16.29 0.74
C ALA A 32 21.03 -15.80 2.16
N LEU A 33 19.82 -16.07 2.65
CA LEU A 33 19.42 -15.77 4.03
C LEU A 33 20.19 -16.61 5.04
N ASP A 34 20.33 -17.91 4.80
CA ASP A 34 21.07 -18.85 5.68
C ASP A 34 22.56 -18.48 5.80
N ALA A 35 23.12 -17.74 4.84
CA ALA A 35 24.49 -17.25 4.89
C ALA A 35 24.66 -15.96 5.72
N ILE A 36 23.59 -15.28 6.14
CA ILE A 36 23.66 -14.09 6.97
C ILE A 36 23.75 -14.51 8.43
N SER A 37 24.96 -14.40 9.02
CA SER A 37 25.22 -14.82 10.41
C SER A 37 24.31 -14.14 11.44
N ASP A 38 23.94 -12.86 11.22
CA ASP A 38 23.10 -12.10 12.16
C ASP A 38 21.70 -12.71 12.29
N LEU A 39 21.16 -13.32 11.24
CA LEU A 39 19.84 -13.97 11.29
C LEU A 39 19.79 -15.22 12.17
N HIS A 40 20.97 -15.72 12.59
CA HIS A 40 21.11 -16.85 13.52
C HIS A 40 21.52 -16.43 14.92
N SER A 41 21.58 -15.12 15.20
CA SER A 41 21.84 -14.60 16.54
C SER A 41 20.73 -14.97 17.52
N SER A 42 21.09 -15.21 18.79
CA SER A 42 20.11 -15.43 19.86
C SER A 42 19.19 -14.23 20.14
N GLU A 43 19.56 -13.05 19.65
CA GLU A 43 18.77 -11.81 19.78
C GLU A 43 17.68 -11.71 18.72
N MET A 44 17.78 -12.52 17.64
CA MET A 44 16.76 -12.56 16.58
C MET A 44 15.58 -13.45 16.96
N PRO A 45 14.37 -13.15 16.51
CA PRO A 45 13.27 -14.11 16.57
C PRO A 45 13.62 -15.36 15.74
N ALA A 46 13.08 -16.50 16.10
CA ALA A 46 13.09 -17.64 15.20
C ALA A 46 12.30 -17.28 13.92
N TRP A 47 12.70 -17.80 12.79
CA TRP A 47 12.04 -17.49 11.52
C TRP A 47 11.94 -18.70 10.59
N ASP A 48 10.83 -18.76 9.88
CA ASP A 48 10.62 -19.62 8.75
C ASP A 48 10.53 -18.83 7.46
N PHE A 49 10.68 -19.51 6.33
CA PHE A 49 10.72 -18.89 5.01
C PHE A 49 9.79 -19.62 4.05
N MET A 50 8.92 -18.85 3.40
CA MET A 50 8.06 -19.30 2.32
C MET A 50 8.26 -18.43 1.08
N GLU A 51 8.56 -19.08 -0.05
CA GLU A 51 8.70 -18.45 -1.36
C GLU A 51 7.40 -18.61 -2.15
N LEU A 52 6.86 -17.51 -2.66
CA LEU A 52 5.74 -17.58 -3.60
C LEU A 52 6.23 -18.00 -4.98
N SER A 53 5.48 -18.87 -5.65
CA SER A 53 5.80 -19.31 -7.01
C SER A 53 4.66 -18.96 -7.95
N PRO A 54 4.93 -18.33 -9.12
CA PRO A 54 6.23 -17.80 -9.52
C PRO A 54 6.66 -16.58 -8.69
N LEU A 55 7.98 -16.31 -8.63
CA LEU A 55 8.49 -15.03 -8.12
C LEU A 55 8.12 -13.90 -9.07
N LEU A 56 7.81 -12.75 -8.52
CA LEU A 56 7.30 -11.60 -9.25
C LEU A 56 8.28 -10.43 -9.24
N ASP A 57 8.38 -9.75 -10.36
CA ASP A 57 8.71 -8.34 -10.35
C ASP A 57 7.47 -7.58 -9.85
N SER A 58 7.65 -6.65 -8.92
CA SER A 58 6.52 -5.92 -8.35
C SER A 58 5.75 -5.07 -9.36
N SER A 59 6.33 -4.75 -10.51
CA SER A 59 5.63 -4.11 -11.63
C SER A 59 4.50 -4.97 -12.22
N ASN A 60 4.54 -6.29 -11.99
CA ASN A 60 3.53 -7.25 -12.43
C ASN A 60 2.53 -7.63 -11.32
N MET A 61 2.56 -6.93 -10.19
CA MET A 61 1.63 -7.18 -9.08
C MET A 61 0.19 -6.85 -9.49
N THR A 62 -0.74 -7.74 -9.17
CA THR A 62 -2.19 -7.58 -9.41
C THR A 62 -3.00 -7.92 -8.16
N VAL A 63 -4.31 -7.75 -8.24
CA VAL A 63 -5.24 -8.15 -7.17
C VAL A 63 -5.11 -9.64 -6.82
N HIS A 64 -4.80 -10.48 -7.80
CA HIS A 64 -4.62 -11.91 -7.58
C HIS A 64 -3.45 -12.18 -6.62
N GLU A 65 -2.32 -11.51 -6.80
CA GLU A 65 -1.15 -11.65 -5.94
C GLU A 65 -1.40 -11.09 -4.54
N TRP A 66 -2.13 -9.98 -4.43
CA TRP A 66 -2.55 -9.47 -3.11
C TRP A 66 -3.40 -10.50 -2.36
N ASN A 67 -4.36 -11.14 -3.04
CA ASN A 67 -5.17 -12.20 -2.44
C ASN A 67 -4.29 -13.37 -1.97
N ARG A 68 -3.34 -13.83 -2.80
CA ARG A 68 -2.43 -14.92 -2.43
C ARG A 68 -1.59 -14.61 -1.18
N ILE A 69 -1.05 -13.39 -1.09
CA ILE A 69 -0.27 -12.96 0.08
C ILE A 69 -1.16 -12.91 1.32
N ALA A 70 -2.35 -12.31 1.22
CA ALA A 70 -3.27 -12.19 2.33
C ALA A 70 -3.81 -13.54 2.81
N GLU A 71 -4.13 -14.45 1.89
CA GLU A 71 -4.56 -15.83 2.19
C GLU A 71 -3.45 -16.61 2.90
N LEU A 72 -2.19 -16.50 2.44
CA LEU A 72 -1.05 -17.15 3.09
C LEU A 72 -0.85 -16.64 4.51
N ILE A 73 -0.91 -15.32 4.73
CA ILE A 73 -0.85 -14.73 6.07
C ILE A 73 -1.99 -15.27 6.94
N ALA A 74 -3.23 -15.29 6.43
CA ALA A 74 -4.38 -15.76 7.18
C ALA A 74 -4.29 -17.25 7.53
N GLN A 75 -3.82 -18.10 6.61
CA GLN A 75 -3.62 -19.54 6.84
C GLN A 75 -2.55 -19.83 7.89
N GLN A 76 -1.53 -18.99 7.98
CA GLN A 76 -0.40 -19.15 8.89
C GLN A 76 -0.53 -18.31 10.18
N TYR A 77 -1.63 -17.57 10.32
CA TYR A 77 -1.76 -16.54 11.36
C TYR A 77 -1.53 -17.07 12.76
N ASP A 78 -2.13 -18.21 13.10
CA ASP A 78 -2.04 -18.78 14.46
C ASP A 78 -0.69 -19.44 14.75
N SER A 79 0.10 -19.73 13.72
CA SER A 79 1.40 -20.43 13.84
C SER A 79 2.58 -19.51 14.11
N TYR A 80 2.44 -18.21 13.82
CA TYR A 80 3.52 -17.23 13.92
C TYR A 80 3.14 -16.02 14.77
N ASP A 81 4.13 -15.36 15.37
CA ASP A 81 3.96 -14.14 16.17
C ASP A 81 3.98 -12.87 15.32
N GLY A 82 4.47 -12.94 14.09
CA GLY A 82 4.53 -11.82 13.16
C GLY A 82 4.92 -12.29 11.75
N PHE A 83 4.80 -11.39 10.78
CA PHE A 83 5.04 -11.65 9.38
C PHE A 83 5.95 -10.60 8.76
N VAL A 84 6.91 -11.02 7.95
CA VAL A 84 7.72 -10.13 7.10
C VAL A 84 7.47 -10.50 5.64
N VAL A 85 6.96 -9.56 4.85
CA VAL A 85 6.71 -9.73 3.43
C VAL A 85 7.84 -9.04 2.65
N LEU A 86 8.70 -9.82 2.00
CA LEU A 86 9.74 -9.32 1.13
C LEU A 86 9.18 -9.06 -0.26
N HIS A 87 9.25 -7.79 -0.71
CA HIS A 87 8.52 -7.30 -1.86
C HIS A 87 9.39 -6.34 -2.69
N GLY A 88 9.14 -6.27 -3.99
CA GLY A 88 9.76 -5.26 -4.85
C GLY A 88 9.25 -3.86 -4.52
N THR A 89 10.12 -2.85 -4.63
CA THR A 89 9.82 -1.50 -4.12
C THR A 89 8.79 -0.72 -4.92
N ASP A 90 8.58 -1.02 -6.22
CA ASP A 90 7.75 -0.19 -7.11
C ASP A 90 6.28 -0.16 -6.71
N THR A 91 5.72 -1.28 -6.28
CA THR A 91 4.30 -1.37 -5.87
C THR A 91 4.13 -1.79 -4.40
N MET A 92 5.19 -1.74 -3.59
CA MET A 92 5.12 -2.12 -2.18
C MET A 92 4.08 -1.33 -1.39
N ALA A 93 3.94 -0.02 -1.65
CA ALA A 93 2.96 0.83 -1.00
C ALA A 93 1.51 0.47 -1.40
N TYR A 94 1.28 0.03 -2.64
CA TYR A 94 -0.03 -0.51 -3.06
C TYR A 94 -0.35 -1.81 -2.34
N THR A 95 0.60 -2.75 -2.28
CA THR A 95 0.43 -4.02 -1.57
C THR A 95 0.21 -3.80 -0.08
N ALA A 96 0.98 -2.91 0.55
CA ALA A 96 0.80 -2.57 1.96
C ALA A 96 -0.58 -1.95 2.23
N SER A 97 -1.05 -1.08 1.34
CA SER A 97 -2.40 -0.51 1.42
C SER A 97 -3.48 -1.57 1.25
N ALA A 98 -3.36 -2.45 0.26
CA ALA A 98 -4.32 -3.53 0.02
C ALA A 98 -4.42 -4.47 1.22
N LEU A 99 -3.29 -4.97 1.74
CA LEU A 99 -3.24 -5.85 2.90
C LEU A 99 -3.81 -5.17 4.16
N SER A 100 -3.64 -3.85 4.32
CA SER A 100 -4.23 -3.09 5.44
C SER A 100 -5.76 -3.17 5.45
N PHE A 101 -6.41 -3.18 4.28
CA PHE A 101 -7.86 -3.32 4.17
C PHE A 101 -8.30 -4.80 4.25
N MET A 102 -7.54 -5.70 3.65
CA MET A 102 -7.87 -7.12 3.55
C MET A 102 -7.78 -7.85 4.88
N LEU A 103 -6.81 -7.47 5.73
CA LEU A 103 -6.50 -8.12 7.01
C LEU A 103 -7.03 -7.27 8.17
N SER A 104 -8.28 -7.49 8.56
CA SER A 104 -8.87 -6.80 9.71
C SER A 104 -8.75 -7.62 10.99
N GLY A 105 -8.66 -6.94 12.13
CA GLY A 105 -8.54 -7.62 13.43
C GLY A 105 -7.12 -8.14 13.73
N LEU A 106 -6.10 -7.54 13.10
CA LEU A 106 -4.69 -7.86 13.38
C LEU A 106 -4.36 -7.58 14.86
N ASP A 107 -3.73 -8.53 15.50
CA ASP A 107 -3.09 -8.42 16.82
C ASP A 107 -1.58 -8.67 16.75
N LYS A 108 -1.04 -8.83 15.55
CA LYS A 108 0.37 -9.09 15.22
C LYS A 108 0.84 -8.20 14.08
N PRO A 109 2.15 -7.92 13.99
CA PRO A 109 2.70 -7.14 12.90
C PRO A 109 2.69 -7.90 11.56
N VAL A 110 2.38 -7.19 10.47
CA VAL A 110 2.67 -7.60 9.10
C VAL A 110 3.56 -6.52 8.49
N VAL A 111 4.86 -6.79 8.39
CA VAL A 111 5.88 -5.81 7.99
C VAL A 111 6.29 -6.07 6.55
N LEU A 112 5.98 -5.15 5.63
CA LEU A 112 6.52 -5.18 4.28
C LEU A 112 7.89 -4.52 4.26
N THR A 113 8.85 -5.13 3.55
CA THR A 113 10.16 -4.56 3.31
C THR A 113 10.78 -5.11 2.02
N GLY A 114 11.95 -4.61 1.67
CA GLY A 114 12.70 -4.99 0.48
C GLY A 114 14.03 -4.26 0.42
N SER A 115 14.56 -4.08 -0.78
CA SER A 115 15.77 -3.26 -0.98
C SER A 115 15.75 -2.52 -2.31
N GLN A 116 16.53 -1.44 -2.39
CA GLN A 116 16.86 -0.78 -3.64
C GLN A 116 18.03 -1.49 -4.35
N ILE A 117 18.93 -2.09 -3.59
CA ILE A 117 20.11 -2.78 -4.09
C ILE A 117 19.99 -4.28 -3.74
N PRO A 118 20.20 -5.20 -4.70
CA PRO A 118 20.14 -6.64 -4.45
C PRO A 118 21.02 -7.09 -3.28
N LEU A 119 20.56 -8.05 -2.50
CA LEU A 119 21.29 -8.55 -1.32
C LEU A 119 22.69 -9.10 -1.66
N CYS A 120 22.88 -9.58 -2.89
CA CYS A 120 24.19 -10.06 -3.36
C CYS A 120 25.21 -8.95 -3.64
N GLU A 121 24.82 -7.69 -3.65
CA GLU A 121 25.71 -6.57 -3.91
C GLU A 121 26.30 -5.99 -2.60
N ILE A 122 27.56 -5.48 -2.67
CA ILE A 122 28.33 -5.02 -1.50
C ILE A 122 27.63 -3.89 -0.73
N ARG A 123 26.90 -3.00 -1.41
CA ARG A 123 26.22 -1.84 -0.80
C ARG A 123 24.73 -2.07 -0.58
N SER A 124 24.29 -3.32 -0.50
CA SER A 124 22.87 -3.62 -0.30
C SER A 124 22.34 -3.02 1.00
N ASP A 125 21.20 -2.34 0.88
CA ASP A 125 20.35 -1.91 2.00
C ASP A 125 19.43 -3.05 2.49
N GLY A 126 19.39 -4.16 1.76
CA GLY A 126 18.46 -5.26 2.04
C GLY A 126 18.74 -6.00 3.34
N ARG A 127 20.01 -6.10 3.77
CA ARG A 127 20.37 -6.76 5.03
C ARG A 127 19.80 -6.00 6.24
N ASP A 128 20.05 -4.72 6.32
CA ASP A 128 19.58 -3.89 7.44
C ASP A 128 18.06 -3.78 7.45
N ASN A 129 17.44 -3.63 6.28
CA ASN A 129 15.99 -3.61 6.14
C ASN A 129 15.36 -4.92 6.61
N LEU A 130 15.92 -6.07 6.23
CA LEU A 130 15.41 -7.38 6.64
C LEU A 130 15.56 -7.64 8.13
N ILE A 131 16.76 -7.43 8.68
CA ILE A 131 17.05 -7.67 10.10
C ILE A 131 16.11 -6.82 10.96
N THR A 132 16.00 -5.53 10.67
CA THR A 132 15.14 -4.65 11.46
C THR A 132 13.65 -4.98 11.30
N ALA A 133 13.21 -5.34 10.10
CA ALA A 133 11.83 -5.80 9.89
C ALA A 133 11.49 -7.06 10.70
N LEU A 134 12.42 -8.01 10.80
CA LEU A 134 12.27 -9.22 11.62
C LEU A 134 12.20 -8.89 13.12
N LEU A 135 13.05 -7.99 13.60
CA LEU A 135 13.01 -7.53 14.99
C LEU A 135 11.65 -6.90 15.32
N ILE A 136 11.18 -5.97 14.49
CA ILE A 136 9.86 -5.33 14.65
C ILE A 136 8.73 -6.37 14.65
N ALA A 137 8.78 -7.33 13.71
CA ALA A 137 7.78 -8.39 13.64
C ALA A 137 7.81 -9.30 14.88
N GLY A 138 8.99 -9.59 15.42
CA GLY A 138 9.17 -10.41 16.63
C GLY A 138 8.79 -9.68 17.93
N GLU A 139 9.02 -8.38 18.03
CA GLU A 139 8.65 -7.60 19.22
C GLU A 139 7.14 -7.53 19.42
N GLY A 140 6.34 -7.54 18.34
CA GLY A 140 4.89 -7.58 18.43
C GLY A 140 4.24 -6.31 19.01
N VAL A 141 4.96 -5.18 19.01
CA VAL A 141 4.45 -3.88 19.48
C VAL A 141 3.38 -3.34 18.52
N VAL A 142 3.64 -3.46 17.21
CA VAL A 142 2.75 -2.97 16.16
C VAL A 142 1.70 -4.02 15.82
N ARG A 143 0.45 -3.62 15.66
CA ARG A 143 -0.69 -4.53 15.39
C ARG A 143 -1.44 -4.13 14.13
N GLU A 144 -0.67 -3.84 13.09
CA GLU A 144 -1.18 -3.36 11.81
C GLU A 144 -0.24 -3.78 10.67
N VAL A 145 -0.70 -3.62 9.45
CA VAL A 145 0.16 -3.73 8.27
C VAL A 145 1.02 -2.47 8.18
N CYS A 146 2.33 -2.65 8.13
CA CYS A 146 3.29 -1.55 8.05
C CYS A 146 4.36 -1.82 7.00
N LEU A 147 5.07 -0.76 6.64
CA LEU A 147 6.17 -0.77 5.68
C LEU A 147 7.42 -0.25 6.40
N TYR A 148 8.45 -1.09 6.48
CA TYR A 148 9.75 -0.69 7.01
C TYR A 148 10.76 -0.50 5.89
N PHE A 149 11.39 0.68 5.83
CA PHE A 149 12.41 0.96 4.84
C PHE A 149 13.31 2.13 5.27
N GLY A 150 14.63 1.97 5.09
CA GLY A 150 15.57 3.06 5.31
C GLY A 150 15.51 3.66 6.71
N GLY A 151 15.38 2.85 7.75
CA GLY A 151 15.35 3.27 9.16
C GLY A 151 13.98 3.73 9.68
N LYS A 152 12.91 3.68 8.87
CA LYS A 152 11.59 4.17 9.25
C LYS A 152 10.52 3.11 9.08
N LEU A 153 9.64 2.98 10.10
CA LEU A 153 8.43 2.19 10.04
C LEU A 153 7.25 3.11 9.74
N LEU A 154 6.54 2.82 8.67
CA LEU A 154 5.40 3.60 8.19
C LEU A 154 4.13 2.75 8.27
N ARG A 155 2.97 3.36 8.51
CA ARG A 155 1.69 2.67 8.34
C ARG A 155 1.51 2.30 6.86
N GLY A 156 1.12 1.06 6.58
CA GLY A 156 1.08 0.53 5.23
C GLY A 156 0.22 1.34 4.26
N ASN A 157 -0.97 1.76 4.70
CA ASN A 157 -1.91 2.54 3.90
C ASN A 157 -1.70 4.07 4.00
N ARG A 158 -0.56 4.51 4.57
CA ARG A 158 -0.11 5.91 4.58
C ARG A 158 1.19 6.12 3.84
N ALA A 159 1.82 5.02 3.40
CA ALA A 159 3.10 5.03 2.73
C ALA A 159 2.95 5.30 1.22
N THR A 160 3.94 5.97 0.65
CA THR A 160 4.11 6.14 -0.79
C THR A 160 5.58 6.06 -1.15
N LYS A 161 5.91 5.57 -2.38
CA LYS A 161 7.29 5.55 -2.89
C LYS A 161 7.66 6.96 -3.35
N TYR A 162 8.60 7.55 -2.63
CA TYR A 162 9.07 8.93 -2.86
C TYR A 162 10.29 8.99 -3.79
N SER A 163 11.19 8.00 -3.70
CA SER A 163 12.42 7.99 -4.48
C SER A 163 12.60 6.71 -5.27
N ALA A 164 12.97 6.83 -6.53
CA ALA A 164 13.35 5.72 -7.38
C ALA A 164 14.82 5.29 -7.19
N ASP A 165 15.65 6.13 -6.56
CA ASP A 165 17.12 5.97 -6.47
C ASP A 165 17.63 5.94 -5.03
N GLY A 166 17.05 6.74 -4.13
CA GLY A 166 17.50 6.88 -2.75
C GLY A 166 17.21 5.67 -1.88
N LEU A 167 18.07 5.39 -0.90
CA LEU A 167 17.86 4.30 0.07
C LEU A 167 16.77 4.63 1.09
N ILE A 168 16.37 5.89 1.26
CA ILE A 168 15.15 6.30 1.95
C ILE A 168 14.06 6.44 0.88
N ALA A 169 13.54 5.31 0.41
CA ALA A 169 12.69 5.27 -0.76
C ALA A 169 11.20 5.57 -0.48
N PHE A 170 10.75 5.47 0.77
CA PHE A 170 9.35 5.62 1.15
C PHE A 170 9.15 6.72 2.18
N VAL A 171 8.00 7.38 2.10
CA VAL A 171 7.56 8.40 3.06
C VAL A 171 6.09 8.20 3.43
N SER A 172 5.69 8.77 4.55
CA SER A 172 4.28 8.90 4.98
C SER A 172 3.95 10.39 5.05
N PRO A 173 3.41 11.00 3.98
CA PRO A 173 3.34 12.45 3.86
C PRO A 173 2.39 13.11 4.88
N ASN A 174 1.28 12.45 5.20
CA ASN A 174 0.19 13.00 6.01
C ASN A 174 0.00 12.27 7.36
N TYR A 175 0.91 11.36 7.72
CA TYR A 175 0.82 10.64 8.99
C TYR A 175 2.21 10.46 9.63
N PRO A 176 2.32 10.52 10.97
CA PRO A 176 3.60 10.29 11.64
C PRO A 176 4.18 8.91 11.34
N ILE A 177 5.51 8.78 11.41
CA ILE A 177 6.18 7.47 11.41
C ILE A 177 5.79 6.68 12.64
N LEU A 178 5.63 5.36 12.49
CA LEU A 178 5.27 4.45 13.58
C LEU A 178 6.46 4.10 14.45
N ALA A 179 7.65 4.01 13.86
CA ALA A 179 8.90 3.83 14.58
C ALA A 179 10.09 4.34 13.75
N GLU A 180 11.19 4.62 14.47
CA GLU A 180 12.49 4.96 13.90
C GLU A 180 13.55 4.03 14.45
N ALA A 181 14.32 3.40 13.57
CA ALA A 181 15.44 2.56 13.93
C ALA A 181 16.72 3.40 14.00
N GLY A 182 17.28 3.50 15.21
CA GLY A 182 18.56 4.07 15.51
C GLY A 182 19.41 3.03 16.26
N ILE A 183 20.07 3.40 17.36
CA ILE A 183 20.74 2.44 18.27
C ILE A 183 19.68 1.47 18.85
N SER A 184 18.48 1.95 19.05
CA SER A 184 17.31 1.16 19.44
C SER A 184 16.12 1.51 18.53
N ILE A 185 15.16 0.63 18.43
CA ILE A 185 13.90 0.89 17.72
C ILE A 185 13.00 1.70 18.65
N ARG A 186 12.65 2.92 18.26
CA ARG A 186 11.80 3.83 19.04
C ARG A 186 10.42 3.91 18.42
N TYR A 187 9.42 3.40 19.11
CA TYR A 187 8.03 3.43 18.67
C TYR A 187 7.34 4.74 19.05
N ASN A 188 6.52 5.25 18.15
CA ASN A 188 5.59 6.36 18.40
C ASN A 188 4.24 5.77 18.84
N GLU A 189 4.09 5.47 20.11
CA GLU A 189 2.92 4.79 20.66
C GLU A 189 1.60 5.51 20.33
N SER A 190 1.63 6.85 20.27
CA SER A 190 0.44 7.66 19.94
C SER A 190 -0.01 7.51 18.48
N ALA A 191 0.87 7.05 17.60
CA ALA A 191 0.58 6.82 16.21
C ALA A 191 0.15 5.37 15.90
N LEU A 192 0.32 4.42 16.84
CA LEU A 192 -0.04 3.03 16.60
C LEU A 192 -1.56 2.82 16.64
N LEU A 193 -2.06 1.93 15.78
CA LEU A 193 -3.45 1.47 15.90
C LEU A 193 -3.63 0.64 17.17
N PRO A 194 -4.72 0.85 17.92
CA PRO A 194 -5.05 -0.04 19.02
C PRO A 194 -5.32 -1.45 18.50
N GLY A 195 -4.83 -2.47 19.19
CA GLY A 195 -5.13 -3.86 18.86
C GLY A 195 -6.64 -4.12 18.81
N GLN A 196 -7.11 -4.75 17.76
CA GLN A 196 -8.52 -5.06 17.60
C GLN A 196 -8.88 -6.37 18.29
N LYS A 197 -10.01 -6.40 19.00
CA LYS A 197 -10.56 -7.63 19.59
C LYS A 197 -11.38 -8.37 18.52
N GLY A 198 -11.29 -9.71 18.48
CA GLY A 198 -12.18 -10.52 17.62
C GLY A 198 -11.46 -11.42 16.61
N GLY A 199 -10.14 -11.44 16.61
CA GLY A 199 -9.33 -12.27 15.73
C GLY A 199 -9.26 -11.75 14.29
N LEU A 200 -8.33 -12.31 13.52
CA LEU A 200 -8.12 -11.97 12.12
C LEU A 200 -9.35 -12.31 11.28
N LYS A 201 -9.74 -11.36 10.42
CA LYS A 201 -10.74 -11.56 9.36
C LYS A 201 -10.11 -11.20 8.04
N LEU A 202 -10.12 -12.13 7.12
CA LEU A 202 -9.66 -11.93 5.75
C LEU A 202 -10.83 -11.53 4.85
N GLN A 203 -10.65 -10.45 4.08
CA GLN A 203 -11.48 -10.08 2.95
C GLN A 203 -10.64 -10.12 1.68
N THR A 204 -10.92 -11.04 0.78
CA THR A 204 -10.31 -11.07 -0.56
C THR A 204 -10.89 -9.97 -1.45
N LEU A 205 -10.12 -9.55 -2.44
CA LEU A 205 -10.48 -8.49 -3.36
C LEU A 205 -10.93 -9.05 -4.72
N ASP A 206 -11.97 -8.44 -5.27
CA ASP A 206 -12.42 -8.73 -6.63
C ASP A 206 -11.63 -7.88 -7.65
N PRO A 207 -11.27 -8.45 -8.82
CA PRO A 207 -10.55 -7.73 -9.87
C PRO A 207 -11.51 -6.82 -10.66
N VAL A 208 -11.89 -5.69 -10.08
CA VAL A 208 -12.76 -4.71 -10.72
C VAL A 208 -11.94 -3.67 -11.52
N PRO A 209 -12.45 -3.16 -12.65
CA PRO A 209 -11.75 -2.12 -13.41
C PRO A 209 -11.70 -0.81 -12.63
N ILE A 210 -10.49 -0.40 -12.22
CA ILE A 210 -10.21 0.89 -11.57
C ILE A 210 -9.14 1.62 -12.38
N GLY A 211 -9.31 2.92 -12.58
CA GLY A 211 -8.35 3.77 -13.26
C GLY A 211 -7.84 4.91 -12.37
N VAL A 212 -6.64 5.40 -12.68
CA VAL A 212 -6.08 6.61 -12.06
C VAL A 212 -5.82 7.62 -13.18
N ILE A 213 -6.27 8.86 -12.99
CA ILE A 213 -6.07 9.96 -13.95
C ILE A 213 -5.41 11.12 -13.22
N LYS A 214 -4.25 11.53 -13.69
CA LYS A 214 -3.55 12.70 -13.22
C LYS A 214 -3.90 13.90 -14.09
N VAL A 215 -4.48 14.93 -13.49
CA VAL A 215 -4.85 16.18 -14.17
C VAL A 215 -3.59 17.01 -14.43
N PHE A 216 -3.50 17.61 -15.61
CA PHE A 216 -2.41 18.51 -15.99
C PHE A 216 -2.96 19.68 -16.82
N PRO A 217 -2.24 20.83 -16.91
CA PRO A 217 -2.67 21.95 -17.72
C PRO A 217 -2.81 21.56 -19.21
N GLY A 218 -4.01 21.81 -19.80
CA GLY A 218 -4.29 21.42 -21.19
C GLY A 218 -4.79 20.00 -21.39
N ILE A 219 -5.09 19.25 -20.31
CA ILE A 219 -5.70 17.91 -20.44
C ILE A 219 -7.03 17.98 -21.18
N GLN A 220 -7.20 17.10 -22.15
CA GLN A 220 -8.44 16.98 -22.94
C GLN A 220 -9.27 15.81 -22.39
N PHE A 221 -10.21 16.09 -21.51
CA PHE A 221 -11.03 15.06 -20.85
C PHE A 221 -11.87 14.25 -21.83
N SER A 222 -12.24 14.81 -22.97
CA SER A 222 -12.96 14.09 -24.04
C SER A 222 -12.26 12.83 -24.54
N LEU A 223 -10.91 12.79 -24.44
CA LEU A 223 -10.14 11.59 -24.79
C LEU A 223 -10.41 10.40 -23.85
N PHE A 224 -10.88 10.67 -22.64
CA PHE A 224 -11.15 9.65 -21.63
C PHE A 224 -12.64 9.26 -21.56
N GLU A 225 -13.52 9.93 -22.32
CA GLU A 225 -14.97 9.79 -22.17
C GLU A 225 -15.44 8.34 -22.31
N SER A 226 -15.02 7.62 -23.35
CA SER A 226 -15.45 6.24 -23.57
C SER A 226 -14.99 5.30 -22.45
N ILE A 227 -13.78 5.50 -21.93
CA ILE A 227 -13.22 4.69 -20.85
C ILE A 227 -13.95 4.98 -19.54
N MET A 228 -14.13 6.26 -19.21
CA MET A 228 -14.75 6.69 -17.94
C MET A 228 -16.22 6.32 -17.82
N THR A 229 -16.95 6.19 -18.93
CA THR A 229 -18.40 6.04 -18.89
C THR A 229 -18.91 4.61 -19.05
N GLU A 230 -18.12 3.69 -19.57
CA GLU A 230 -18.64 2.37 -19.97
C GLU A 230 -18.07 1.20 -19.19
N LYS A 231 -16.81 1.26 -18.83
CA LYS A 231 -16.07 0.08 -18.30
C LYS A 231 -15.57 0.24 -16.88
N LEU A 232 -15.21 1.45 -16.45
CA LEU A 232 -14.60 1.67 -15.13
C LEU A 232 -15.66 1.62 -14.04
N ARG A 233 -15.34 0.89 -12.97
CA ARG A 233 -16.13 0.84 -11.74
C ARG A 233 -15.66 1.89 -10.74
N GLY A 234 -14.35 2.12 -10.67
CA GLY A 234 -13.73 3.11 -9.81
C GLY A 234 -12.75 3.99 -10.58
N ILE A 235 -12.66 5.26 -10.23
CA ILE A 235 -11.69 6.20 -10.77
C ILE A 235 -11.12 7.02 -9.61
N VAL A 236 -9.79 7.08 -9.54
CA VAL A 236 -9.08 8.07 -8.70
C VAL A 236 -8.61 9.18 -9.62
N ILE A 237 -9.01 10.42 -9.33
CA ILE A 237 -8.53 11.60 -10.06
C ILE A 237 -7.57 12.36 -9.14
N GLU A 238 -6.31 12.49 -9.56
CA GLU A 238 -5.31 13.33 -8.91
C GLU A 238 -5.44 14.77 -9.44
N THR A 239 -5.98 15.64 -8.60
CA THR A 239 -6.28 17.04 -8.89
C THR A 239 -5.23 18.00 -8.35
N PHE A 240 -5.29 19.27 -8.72
CA PHE A 240 -4.41 20.29 -8.16
C PHE A 240 -4.82 20.65 -6.73
N GLY A 241 -3.83 20.83 -5.86
CA GLY A 241 -4.03 21.33 -4.50
C GLY A 241 -5.16 20.62 -3.74
N ALA A 242 -6.10 21.37 -3.23
CA ALA A 242 -7.19 20.87 -2.39
C ALA A 242 -8.40 20.31 -3.18
N GLY A 243 -8.24 19.98 -4.45
CA GLY A 243 -9.33 19.40 -5.28
C GLY A 243 -9.67 20.23 -6.52
N ASN A 244 -8.78 21.09 -6.98
CA ASN A 244 -9.02 21.94 -8.13
C ASN A 244 -8.73 21.22 -9.46
N ILE A 245 -9.54 21.56 -10.47
CA ILE A 245 -9.40 21.11 -11.86
C ILE A 245 -9.31 22.34 -12.77
N PRO A 246 -8.85 22.21 -14.05
CA PRO A 246 -8.89 23.32 -15.01
C PRO A 246 -10.28 23.96 -15.10
N GLY A 247 -10.33 25.28 -15.28
CA GLY A 247 -11.55 26.08 -15.27
C GLY A 247 -12.55 25.77 -16.40
N ASP A 248 -12.07 25.16 -17.51
CA ASP A 248 -12.91 24.59 -18.57
C ASP A 248 -13.61 23.29 -18.13
N GLY A 249 -13.89 23.17 -16.84
CA GLY A 249 -14.53 22.02 -16.19
C GLY A 249 -15.89 21.63 -16.76
N ASP A 250 -16.45 22.44 -17.63
CA ASP A 250 -17.65 22.12 -18.40
C ASP A 250 -17.49 20.85 -19.26
N ALA A 251 -16.27 20.55 -19.71
CA ALA A 251 -16.00 19.30 -20.45
C ALA A 251 -15.88 18.07 -19.52
N LEU A 252 -15.31 18.21 -18.30
CA LEU A 252 -15.14 17.09 -17.37
C LEU A 252 -16.43 16.76 -16.60
N LEU A 253 -17.18 17.77 -16.17
CA LEU A 253 -18.35 17.58 -15.30
C LEU A 253 -19.45 16.71 -15.95
N PRO A 254 -19.82 16.88 -17.24
CA PRO A 254 -20.75 15.97 -17.90
C PRO A 254 -20.26 14.53 -17.94
N ILE A 255 -18.96 14.30 -18.19
CA ILE A 255 -18.34 12.98 -18.22
C ILE A 255 -18.43 12.32 -16.83
N ILE A 256 -18.10 13.07 -15.77
CA ILE A 256 -18.20 12.58 -14.40
C ILE A 256 -19.65 12.22 -14.03
N ARG A 257 -20.61 13.07 -14.40
CA ARG A 257 -22.03 12.79 -14.16
C ARG A 257 -22.50 11.54 -14.87
N LYS A 258 -22.09 11.35 -16.11
CA LYS A 258 -22.41 10.16 -16.90
C LYS A 258 -21.75 8.90 -16.30
N ALA A 259 -20.47 8.96 -15.93
CA ALA A 259 -19.77 7.89 -15.23
C ALA A 259 -20.48 7.52 -13.91
N PHE A 260 -20.87 8.52 -13.14
CA PHE A 260 -21.61 8.32 -11.90
C PHE A 260 -23.00 7.69 -12.12
N GLN A 261 -23.72 8.09 -13.17
CA GLN A 261 -25.01 7.48 -13.53
C GLN A 261 -24.83 6.00 -13.92
N ASN A 262 -23.71 5.65 -14.57
CA ASN A 262 -23.35 4.28 -14.92
C ASN A 262 -22.82 3.44 -13.75
N GLY A 263 -22.78 3.99 -12.54
CA GLY A 263 -22.38 3.27 -11.34
C GLY A 263 -20.89 3.39 -10.96
N THR A 264 -20.10 4.17 -11.69
CA THR A 264 -18.69 4.44 -11.37
C THR A 264 -18.58 5.29 -10.10
N VAL A 265 -17.69 4.91 -9.19
CA VAL A 265 -17.31 5.72 -8.03
C VAL A 265 -16.05 6.50 -8.36
N LEU A 266 -16.13 7.83 -8.22
CA LEU A 266 -15.04 8.73 -8.52
C LEU A 266 -14.51 9.35 -7.24
N THR A 267 -13.24 9.11 -6.94
CA THR A 267 -12.53 9.61 -5.77
C THR A 267 -11.51 10.66 -6.19
N VAL A 268 -11.49 11.78 -5.49
CA VAL A 268 -10.56 12.88 -5.77
C VAL A 268 -9.43 12.86 -4.75
N CYS A 269 -8.20 12.67 -5.22
CA CYS A 269 -6.97 12.80 -4.45
C CYS A 269 -6.18 14.05 -4.86
N SER A 270 -5.28 14.49 -4.01
CA SER A 270 -4.37 15.60 -4.33
C SER A 270 -3.12 15.08 -5.05
N GLN A 271 -2.59 15.88 -5.99
CA GLN A 271 -1.24 15.68 -6.51
C GLN A 271 -0.16 16.15 -5.54
N CYS A 272 -0.54 16.97 -4.55
CA CYS A 272 0.39 17.39 -3.51
C CYS A 272 0.60 16.24 -2.54
N PRO A 273 1.86 15.89 -2.22
CA PRO A 273 2.16 14.84 -1.25
C PRO A 273 1.57 15.11 0.13
N GLN A 274 1.47 16.38 0.53
CA GLN A 274 0.95 16.80 1.83
C GLN A 274 -0.33 17.62 1.68
N GLY A 275 -1.24 17.45 2.64
CA GLY A 275 -2.53 18.14 2.71
C GLY A 275 -3.70 17.23 2.36
N ALA A 276 -4.89 17.78 2.37
CA ALA A 276 -6.13 17.06 2.15
C ALA A 276 -6.97 17.68 1.04
N VAL A 277 -7.75 16.86 0.36
CA VAL A 277 -8.78 17.30 -0.57
C VAL A 277 -10.00 17.77 0.22
N SER A 278 -10.44 19.00 -0.04
CA SER A 278 -11.64 19.62 0.56
C SER A 278 -12.64 19.96 -0.54
N LEU A 279 -13.47 18.98 -0.92
CA LEU A 279 -14.52 19.20 -1.92
C LEU A 279 -15.59 20.14 -1.41
N GLY A 280 -15.76 21.27 -2.08
CA GLY A 280 -16.70 22.31 -1.69
C GLY A 280 -16.07 23.59 -1.15
N ALA A 281 -14.74 23.61 -0.93
CA ALA A 281 -14.02 24.81 -0.50
C ALA A 281 -13.88 25.84 -1.63
N TYR A 282 -13.84 25.40 -2.87
CA TYR A 282 -13.73 26.23 -4.07
C TYR A 282 -14.84 25.91 -5.07
N GLU A 283 -15.14 26.83 -5.99
CA GLU A 283 -16.21 26.65 -6.98
C GLU A 283 -16.01 25.39 -7.83
N THR A 284 -14.80 25.18 -8.35
CA THR A 284 -14.46 24.01 -9.17
C THR A 284 -14.59 22.70 -8.39
N SER A 285 -14.13 22.65 -7.14
CA SER A 285 -14.27 21.49 -6.26
C SER A 285 -15.72 21.25 -5.82
N SER A 286 -16.50 22.30 -5.66
CA SER A 286 -17.95 22.21 -5.41
C SER A 286 -18.69 21.59 -6.60
N ALA A 287 -18.28 21.91 -7.83
CA ALA A 287 -18.83 21.33 -9.04
C ALA A 287 -18.55 19.81 -9.14
N LEU A 288 -17.33 19.36 -8.79
CA LEU A 288 -16.98 17.93 -8.70
C LEU A 288 -17.89 17.19 -7.70
N LYS A 289 -18.05 17.74 -6.51
CA LYS A 289 -18.95 17.17 -5.48
C LYS A 289 -20.39 17.05 -5.97
N LYS A 290 -20.94 18.10 -6.58
CA LYS A 290 -22.29 18.11 -7.17
C LYS A 290 -22.42 17.11 -8.33
N ALA A 291 -21.34 16.84 -9.05
CA ALA A 291 -21.31 15.83 -10.12
C ALA A 291 -21.22 14.38 -9.59
N GLY A 292 -21.04 14.19 -8.28
CA GLY A 292 -21.05 12.87 -7.64
C GLY A 292 -19.69 12.36 -7.15
N ALA A 293 -18.61 13.13 -7.30
CA ALA A 293 -17.30 12.79 -6.79
C ALA A 293 -17.26 12.77 -5.24
N VAL A 294 -16.41 11.91 -4.68
CA VAL A 294 -16.11 11.86 -3.23
C VAL A 294 -14.68 12.28 -2.97
N SER A 295 -14.44 12.80 -1.77
CA SER A 295 -13.10 13.20 -1.35
C SER A 295 -12.27 12.00 -0.95
N GLY A 296 -11.01 11.96 -1.42
CA GLY A 296 -9.98 11.07 -0.88
C GLY A 296 -9.36 11.60 0.41
N LEU A 297 -9.77 12.81 0.85
CA LEU A 297 -9.20 13.47 2.02
C LEU A 297 -7.68 13.57 1.93
N ASP A 298 -6.96 13.01 2.91
CA ASP A 298 -5.50 12.99 2.95
C ASP A 298 -4.89 11.61 2.62
N MET A 299 -5.69 10.72 2.00
CA MET A 299 -5.20 9.42 1.53
C MET A 299 -4.14 9.59 0.45
N THR A 300 -3.18 8.66 0.43
CA THR A 300 -2.32 8.46 -0.75
C THR A 300 -3.14 7.87 -1.90
N THR A 301 -2.68 8.03 -3.13
CA THR A 301 -3.33 7.41 -4.31
C THR A 301 -3.36 5.88 -4.17
N GLU A 302 -2.30 5.28 -3.63
CA GLU A 302 -2.20 3.86 -3.36
C GLU A 302 -3.30 3.39 -2.40
N ALA A 303 -3.51 4.11 -1.31
CA ALA A 303 -4.56 3.82 -0.35
C ALA A 303 -5.96 3.98 -0.95
N ALA A 304 -6.19 5.03 -1.75
CA ALA A 304 -7.47 5.27 -2.41
C ALA A 304 -7.83 4.15 -3.41
N VAL A 305 -6.85 3.70 -4.21
CA VAL A 305 -7.01 2.57 -5.15
C VAL A 305 -7.31 1.28 -4.39
N ALA A 306 -6.52 0.95 -3.36
CA ALA A 306 -6.71 -0.26 -2.56
C ALA A 306 -8.06 -0.25 -1.83
N LYS A 307 -8.48 0.90 -1.29
CA LYS A 307 -9.78 1.09 -0.63
C LYS A 307 -10.95 0.89 -1.59
N LEU A 308 -10.85 1.38 -2.82
CA LEU A 308 -11.86 1.12 -3.84
C LEU A 308 -12.01 -0.37 -4.15
N TYR A 309 -10.90 -1.10 -4.37
CA TYR A 309 -10.95 -2.56 -4.55
C TYR A 309 -11.64 -3.25 -3.36
N TYR A 310 -11.24 -2.89 -2.14
CA TYR A 310 -11.83 -3.44 -0.93
C TYR A 310 -13.34 -3.18 -0.82
N LEU A 311 -13.78 -1.95 -1.04
CA LEU A 311 -15.17 -1.57 -0.92
C LEU A 311 -16.06 -2.20 -2.01
N PHE A 312 -15.55 -2.35 -3.23
CA PHE A 312 -16.25 -3.09 -4.28
C PHE A 312 -16.43 -4.57 -3.93
N SER A 313 -15.46 -5.17 -3.24
CA SER A 313 -15.52 -6.57 -2.81
C SER A 313 -16.48 -6.83 -1.63
N LEU A 314 -16.97 -5.78 -0.98
CA LEU A 314 -17.96 -5.88 0.12
C LEU A 314 -19.43 -5.93 -0.36
N ASN A 315 -19.67 -5.94 -1.67
CA ASN A 315 -21.01 -5.88 -2.26
C ASN A 315 -21.86 -4.69 -1.77
N LEU A 316 -21.22 -3.60 -1.42
CA LEU A 316 -21.88 -2.34 -1.08
C LEU A 316 -22.43 -1.70 -2.35
N GLY A 317 -23.64 -1.17 -2.28
CA GLY A 317 -24.18 -0.34 -3.35
C GLY A 317 -23.35 0.96 -3.49
N LYS A 318 -23.43 1.60 -4.66
CA LYS A 318 -22.67 2.82 -5.00
C LYS A 318 -22.64 3.88 -3.88
N GLU A 319 -23.79 4.19 -3.31
CA GLU A 319 -23.87 5.18 -2.21
C GLU A 319 -23.21 4.69 -0.92
N GLY A 320 -23.20 3.38 -0.66
CA GLY A 320 -22.48 2.77 0.45
C GLY A 320 -20.96 2.92 0.27
N ILE A 321 -20.46 2.63 -0.93
CA ILE A 321 -19.05 2.79 -1.27
C ILE A 321 -18.62 4.26 -1.13
N LYS A 322 -19.41 5.20 -1.66
CA LYS A 322 -19.12 6.64 -1.55
C LYS A 322 -18.98 7.10 -0.09
N ARG A 323 -19.92 6.72 0.77
CA ARG A 323 -19.84 7.05 2.20
C ARG A 323 -18.61 6.43 2.86
N ALA A 324 -18.32 5.16 2.55
CA ALA A 324 -17.18 4.46 3.14
C ALA A 324 -15.82 5.00 2.64
N MET A 325 -15.75 5.55 1.42
CA MET A 325 -14.53 6.21 0.93
C MET A 325 -14.11 7.40 1.80
N GLU A 326 -15.05 8.15 2.35
CA GLU A 326 -14.79 9.33 3.19
C GLU A 326 -14.70 8.99 4.70
N GLN A 327 -14.77 7.70 5.08
CA GLN A 327 -14.65 7.23 6.46
C GLN A 327 -13.29 6.59 6.68
N ASP A 328 -12.68 6.81 7.85
CA ASP A 328 -11.49 6.06 8.27
C ASP A 328 -11.87 4.61 8.61
N LEU A 329 -11.26 3.65 7.95
CA LEU A 329 -11.49 2.21 8.16
C LEU A 329 -10.30 1.52 8.83
N ARG A 330 -9.09 1.94 8.50
CA ARG A 330 -7.83 1.28 8.89
C ARG A 330 -6.71 2.29 9.18
N GLY A 331 -7.05 3.52 9.55
CA GLY A 331 -6.08 4.57 9.79
C GLY A 331 -5.54 5.22 8.51
N GLU A 332 -6.21 5.03 7.38
CA GLU A 332 -5.81 5.60 6.08
C GLU A 332 -6.20 7.07 5.92
N ILE A 333 -7.06 7.58 6.78
CA ILE A 333 -7.53 8.97 6.80
C ILE A 333 -7.25 9.58 8.17
N THR A 334 -6.81 10.83 8.21
CA THR A 334 -6.73 11.60 9.46
C THR A 334 -8.13 12.11 9.84
N VAL A 335 -8.64 11.61 10.96
CA VAL A 335 -9.89 12.11 11.54
C VAL A 335 -9.55 13.37 12.33
N LEU A 336 -10.11 14.51 11.91
CA LEU A 336 -9.96 15.81 12.57
C LEU A 336 -10.96 15.96 13.72
#